data_7af6d97dbec128484bbaf006069eae54
#
_entry.id   7af6d97dbec128484bbaf006069eae54
#
_cell.length_a   1.000
_cell.length_b   1.000
_cell.length_c   1.000
_cell.angle_alpha   90.00
_cell.angle_beta   90.00
_cell.angle_gamma   90.00
#
_symmetry.space_group_name_H-M   'P 1'
#
loop_
_entity.id
_entity.type
_entity.pdbx_description
1 polymer ?
#
loop_
_entity_poly.entity_id
_entity_poly.type
_entity_poly.pdbx_seq_one_letter_code
_entity_poly.pdbx_strand_id
1 'polypeptide(L)'
;MQGWSCAGRDMLAMLASGISVCHMTPHVRTSITPLAFFVLLLRCIVPVALDAQTVTGAILDSASGRPVQEFTIHLMDAGGRSVAATLSRPGGRFSLRAPVADRYSLVVMRIGYRRVQSTPFTLHAEETRERTLRMAQIPATLSAIHVDGSQQCDVAASEGRDFASVWTQVQSAVQAVELTTASAPLVMTVRDYSRGTSVRGAVQQDSSVVRTGRARAPYQSRDPQAIADSGYVQYGATGTTYLAPDARLLLSDQFIASHCFRLRSGTADGAALIGVSFTPTAGRQLPDIRGTVWIDRSSAELRSLDFTYTGLPRVSGDRGYGGRVNFQHIPGGAWIIKAWHVIGPVYAQTVRQVTSGGSYGTGGIARTVSVVDSTVARLYEEGGEVLAARDERGAVLWASAYSTVRGVVRDSTTGRSVAGTEVSLRGTPLHTVTARDGSFAIDSVPPGDYTLVAR
;
A
#
# COMPACT_ATOMS: atom_id res chain seq x y z
N MET A 1 32.12 -37.65 -16.18
CA MET A 1 32.87 -37.28 -17.36
C MET A 1 32.08 -37.79 -18.55
N GLN A 2 31.46 -36.92 -19.27
CA GLN A 2 31.24 -36.96 -20.72
C GLN A 2 30.35 -35.76 -21.04
N GLY A 3 30.97 -34.85 -21.77
CA GLY A 3 30.40 -33.59 -22.17
C GLY A 3 29.50 -33.74 -23.39
N TRP A 4 28.57 -32.83 -23.53
CA TRP A 4 27.82 -32.61 -24.74
C TRP A 4 28.18 -31.22 -25.25
N SER A 5 28.84 -31.24 -26.41
CA SER A 5 29.13 -30.09 -27.26
C SER A 5 28.08 -30.05 -28.36
N CYS A 6 27.42 -28.91 -28.53
CA CYS A 6 26.78 -28.55 -29.78
C CYS A 6 27.36 -27.21 -30.21
N ALA A 7 28.17 -27.30 -31.28
CA ALA A 7 28.76 -26.14 -31.95
C ALA A 7 27.92 -25.80 -33.19
N GLY A 8 27.71 -24.51 -33.36
CA GLY A 8 27.95 -23.86 -34.62
C GLY A 8 26.80 -23.42 -35.52
N ARG A 9 26.63 -22.13 -35.60
CA ARG A 9 26.59 -21.29 -36.80
C ARG A 9 25.27 -20.99 -37.53
N ASP A 10 25.12 -19.68 -37.61
CA ASP A 10 24.59 -18.86 -38.71
C ASP A 10 23.06 -18.64 -38.84
N MET A 11 22.65 -17.54 -38.35
CA MET A 11 22.11 -16.32 -39.01
C MET A 11 21.11 -16.48 -40.17
N LEU A 12 20.01 -15.77 -40.02
CA LEU A 12 19.05 -15.21 -40.99
C LEU A 12 17.74 -15.99 -41.26
N ALA A 13 16.68 -15.31 -40.86
CA ALA A 13 15.42 -15.10 -41.57
C ALA A 13 14.25 -16.10 -41.38
N MET A 14 13.17 -15.47 -40.95
CA MET A 14 11.76 -15.70 -41.30
C MET A 14 10.97 -16.88 -40.75
N LEU A 15 10.00 -16.44 -39.92
CA LEU A 15 8.56 -16.78 -39.97
C LEU A 15 8.10 -18.24 -40.02
N ALA A 16 7.19 -18.52 -39.13
CA ALA A 16 6.10 -19.51 -39.16
C ALA A 16 6.35 -20.90 -38.54
N SER A 17 5.55 -21.11 -37.51
CA SER A 17 4.88 -22.39 -37.13
C SER A 17 5.65 -23.69 -37.31
N GLY A 18 5.97 -24.37 -36.22
CA GLY A 18 6.41 -25.75 -36.33
C GLY A 18 6.72 -26.41 -35.00
N ILE A 19 5.77 -27.13 -34.49
CA ILE A 19 5.91 -28.08 -33.38
C ILE A 19 6.86 -29.17 -33.84
N SER A 20 8.04 -29.30 -33.23
CA SER A 20 8.93 -30.43 -33.46
C SER A 20 8.64 -31.54 -32.44
N VAL A 21 8.05 -32.60 -32.91
CA VAL A 21 7.91 -33.88 -32.19
C VAL A 21 9.19 -34.68 -32.41
N CYS A 22 9.96 -34.94 -31.37
CA CYS A 22 11.05 -35.91 -31.42
C CYS A 22 10.50 -37.31 -31.29
N HIS A 23 10.58 -38.09 -32.36
CA HIS A 23 10.36 -39.53 -32.36
C HIS A 23 11.54 -40.27 -31.74
N MET A 24 11.30 -41.00 -30.69
CA MET A 24 12.22 -41.96 -30.11
C MET A 24 11.76 -43.36 -30.47
N THR A 25 12.56 -44.09 -31.23
CA THR A 25 12.33 -45.50 -31.55
C THR A 25 12.77 -46.40 -30.38
N PRO A 26 11.99 -47.44 -30.05
CA PRO A 26 12.32 -48.31 -28.92
C PRO A 26 13.05 -49.57 -29.38
N HIS A 27 14.17 -49.87 -28.79
CA HIS A 27 14.66 -51.22 -28.66
C HIS A 27 15.24 -51.41 -27.27
N VAL A 28 14.53 -52.12 -26.41
CA VAL A 28 14.94 -53.28 -25.62
C VAL A 28 13.73 -53.74 -24.80
N ARG A 29 13.32 -55.00 -25.03
CA ARG A 29 12.31 -55.71 -24.27
C ARG A 29 12.94 -56.13 -22.93
N THR A 30 12.36 -55.67 -21.82
CA THR A 30 12.33 -56.45 -20.57
C THR A 30 10.94 -56.26 -19.97
N SER A 31 10.26 -57.40 -19.86
CA SER A 31 8.91 -57.53 -19.30
C SER A 31 8.96 -57.35 -17.78
N ILE A 32 8.53 -56.19 -17.30
CA ILE A 32 8.15 -55.98 -15.91
C ILE A 32 6.66 -55.70 -15.92
N THR A 33 5.89 -56.54 -15.24
CA THR A 33 4.43 -56.51 -15.12
C THR A 33 3.93 -55.13 -14.64
N PRO A 34 2.93 -54.53 -15.28
CA PRO A 34 2.44 -53.16 -14.97
C PRO A 34 1.77 -53.01 -13.61
N LEU A 35 1.60 -54.10 -12.85
CA LEU A 35 0.96 -54.05 -11.54
C LEU A 35 1.88 -53.56 -10.39
N ALA A 36 3.19 -53.71 -10.51
CA ALA A 36 4.16 -53.28 -9.49
C ALA A 36 4.46 -51.81 -9.53
N PHE A 37 4.37 -51.18 -10.68
CA PHE A 37 4.65 -49.72 -10.86
C PHE A 37 3.52 -48.83 -10.39
N PHE A 38 2.25 -49.34 -10.48
CA PHE A 38 1.09 -48.58 -10.02
C PHE A 38 0.97 -48.54 -8.48
N VAL A 39 1.46 -49.57 -7.79
CA VAL A 39 1.45 -49.64 -6.32
C VAL A 39 2.59 -48.77 -5.72
N LEU A 40 3.68 -48.52 -6.43
CA LEU A 40 4.80 -47.69 -5.96
C LEU A 40 4.52 -46.18 -6.15
N LEU A 41 3.74 -45.81 -7.19
CA LEU A 41 3.33 -44.43 -7.43
C LEU A 41 2.18 -43.97 -6.52
N LEU A 42 1.40 -44.88 -5.98
CA LEU A 42 0.27 -44.57 -5.09
C LEU A 42 0.71 -44.34 -3.62
N ARG A 43 1.94 -44.62 -3.28
CA ARG A 43 2.50 -44.37 -1.92
C ARG A 43 3.16 -43.01 -1.73
N CYS A 44 3.32 -42.20 -2.78
CA CYS A 44 3.93 -40.87 -2.68
C CYS A 44 2.96 -39.69 -2.58
N ILE A 45 1.65 -39.94 -2.59
CA ILE A 45 0.64 -38.93 -2.29
C ILE A 45 0.10 -39.23 -0.89
N VAL A 46 0.96 -39.15 0.11
CA VAL A 46 0.49 -38.81 1.44
C VAL A 46 0.23 -37.30 1.37
N PRO A 47 -1.04 -36.84 1.46
CA PRO A 47 -1.26 -35.43 1.73
C PRO A 47 -0.53 -35.18 3.06
N VAL A 48 0.53 -34.40 3.03
CA VAL A 48 1.04 -33.77 4.24
C VAL A 48 -0.13 -32.89 4.68
N ALA A 49 -0.95 -33.42 5.58
CA ALA A 49 -1.87 -32.60 6.32
C ALA A 49 -0.99 -31.53 6.96
N LEU A 50 -1.07 -30.32 6.45
CA LEU A 50 -0.49 -29.14 7.11
C LEU A 50 -1.30 -29.01 8.39
N ASP A 51 -0.78 -29.62 9.45
CA ASP A 51 -1.30 -29.56 10.81
C ASP A 51 -1.39 -28.08 11.19
N ALA A 52 -2.58 -27.53 11.11
CA ALA A 52 -2.81 -26.12 11.26
C ALA A 52 -3.28 -25.83 12.68
N GLN A 53 -2.33 -25.48 13.54
CA GLN A 53 -2.63 -24.95 14.86
C GLN A 53 -3.35 -23.60 14.69
N THR A 54 -4.48 -23.44 15.38
CA THR A 54 -5.31 -22.26 15.22
C THR A 54 -5.62 -21.64 16.56
N VAL A 55 -5.51 -20.31 16.64
CA VAL A 55 -6.03 -19.53 17.77
C VAL A 55 -7.25 -18.80 17.28
N THR A 56 -8.39 -19.08 17.90
CA THR A 56 -9.65 -18.39 17.66
C THR A 56 -10.05 -17.57 18.88
N GLY A 57 -10.97 -16.65 18.71
CA GLY A 57 -11.50 -15.95 19.87
C GLY A 57 -12.39 -14.77 19.56
N ALA A 58 -12.67 -14.01 20.61
CA ALA A 58 -13.47 -12.80 20.54
C ALA A 58 -12.83 -11.65 21.34
N ILE A 59 -13.01 -10.44 20.82
CA ILE A 59 -12.61 -9.19 21.45
C ILE A 59 -13.86 -8.53 22.02
N LEU A 60 -13.83 -8.21 23.31
CA LEU A 60 -14.90 -7.56 24.04
C LEU A 60 -14.43 -6.21 24.58
N ASP A 61 -15.28 -5.22 24.56
CA ASP A 61 -15.07 -3.98 25.31
C ASP A 61 -15.18 -4.26 26.81
N SER A 62 -14.21 -3.80 27.59
CA SER A 62 -14.13 -4.11 29.03
C SER A 62 -15.22 -3.45 29.85
N ALA A 63 -15.75 -2.30 29.43
CA ALA A 63 -16.77 -1.56 30.16
C ALA A 63 -18.18 -2.06 29.84
N SER A 64 -18.48 -2.26 28.54
CA SER A 64 -19.81 -2.68 28.09
C SER A 64 -19.98 -4.18 27.95
N GLY A 65 -18.90 -4.95 27.91
CA GLY A 65 -18.90 -6.39 27.62
C GLY A 65 -19.33 -6.74 26.17
N ARG A 66 -19.60 -5.74 25.34
CA ARG A 66 -20.05 -5.96 23.97
C ARG A 66 -18.89 -6.37 23.05
N PRO A 67 -19.13 -7.22 22.06
CA PRO A 67 -18.14 -7.54 21.05
C PRO A 67 -17.73 -6.30 20.26
N VAL A 68 -16.43 -6.16 20.00
CA VAL A 68 -15.87 -5.03 19.24
C VAL A 68 -15.02 -5.55 18.11
N GLN A 69 -15.27 -5.04 16.92
CA GLN A 69 -14.55 -5.38 15.68
C GLN A 69 -13.38 -4.43 15.42
N GLU A 70 -12.57 -4.77 14.38
CA GLU A 70 -11.53 -3.90 13.84
C GLU A 70 -10.30 -3.75 14.75
N PHE A 71 -10.07 -4.73 15.62
CA PHE A 71 -8.81 -4.85 16.33
C PHE A 71 -7.77 -5.58 15.46
N THR A 72 -6.57 -5.07 15.44
CA THR A 72 -5.39 -5.79 14.93
C THR A 72 -4.93 -6.77 15.99
N ILE A 73 -4.84 -8.06 15.64
CA ILE A 73 -4.39 -9.13 16.52
C ILE A 73 -3.14 -9.75 15.91
N HIS A 74 -2.03 -9.73 16.64
CA HIS A 74 -0.77 -10.36 16.29
C HIS A 74 -0.53 -11.58 17.14
N LEU A 75 -0.11 -12.68 16.52
CA LEU A 75 0.44 -13.84 17.19
C LEU A 75 1.94 -13.66 17.27
N MET A 76 2.45 -13.51 18.50
CA MET A 76 3.86 -13.28 18.77
C MET A 76 4.53 -14.59 19.22
N ASP A 77 5.70 -14.91 18.64
CA ASP A 77 6.54 -16.01 19.11
C ASP A 77 7.25 -15.67 20.43
N ALA A 78 7.99 -16.63 20.98
CA ALA A 78 8.76 -16.45 22.23
C ALA A 78 9.87 -15.38 22.09
N GLY A 79 10.34 -15.10 20.88
CA GLY A 79 11.31 -14.05 20.56
C GLY A 79 10.68 -12.66 20.36
N GLY A 80 9.36 -12.52 20.52
CA GLY A 80 8.66 -11.25 20.34
C GLY A 80 8.42 -10.85 18.88
N ARG A 81 8.57 -11.77 17.92
CA ARG A 81 8.28 -11.51 16.50
C ARG A 81 6.84 -11.89 16.19
N SER A 82 6.18 -11.07 15.37
CA SER A 82 4.85 -11.38 14.83
C SER A 82 4.95 -12.46 13.75
N VAL A 83 4.39 -13.62 14.00
CA VAL A 83 4.38 -14.77 13.07
C VAL A 83 3.08 -14.90 12.29
N ALA A 84 2.01 -14.29 12.78
CA ALA A 84 0.73 -14.18 12.09
C ALA A 84 -0.04 -12.95 12.62
N ALA A 85 -0.86 -12.36 11.77
CA ALA A 85 -1.71 -11.24 12.16
C ALA A 85 -3.07 -11.29 11.44
N THR A 86 -4.10 -10.70 12.06
CA THR A 86 -5.45 -10.61 11.51
C THR A 86 -6.19 -9.40 12.08
N LEU A 87 -7.34 -9.07 11.47
CA LEU A 87 -8.31 -8.12 12.01
C LEU A 87 -9.50 -8.86 12.63
N SER A 88 -10.01 -8.38 13.76
CA SER A 88 -11.27 -8.91 14.29
C SER A 88 -12.44 -8.52 13.39
N ARG A 89 -13.29 -9.51 13.08
CA ARG A 89 -14.46 -9.41 12.21
C ARG A 89 -15.70 -8.90 12.97
N PRO A 90 -16.81 -8.64 12.28
CA PRO A 90 -18.09 -8.38 12.94
C PRO A 90 -18.39 -9.39 14.04
N GLY A 91 -18.87 -8.90 15.20
CA GLY A 91 -19.02 -9.70 16.42
C GLY A 91 -17.70 -9.90 17.19
N GLY A 92 -16.63 -9.13 16.88
CA GLY A 92 -15.36 -9.17 17.58
C GLY A 92 -14.53 -10.46 17.34
N ARG A 93 -14.97 -11.35 16.47
CA ARG A 93 -14.35 -12.67 16.26
C ARG A 93 -13.06 -12.58 15.46
N PHE A 94 -12.08 -13.42 15.79
CA PHE A 94 -10.84 -13.56 15.05
C PHE A 94 -10.41 -15.03 14.94
N SER A 95 -9.55 -15.29 13.97
CA SER A 95 -8.86 -16.56 13.78
C SER A 95 -7.45 -16.31 13.26
N LEU A 96 -6.47 -16.93 13.88
CA LEU A 96 -5.05 -16.88 13.52
C LEU A 96 -4.50 -18.30 13.40
N ARG A 97 -3.77 -18.56 12.34
CA ARG A 97 -3.10 -19.83 12.13
C ARG A 97 -1.63 -19.68 12.53
N ALA A 98 -1.17 -20.52 13.46
CA ALA A 98 0.22 -20.57 13.84
C ALA A 98 1.03 -21.44 12.87
N PRO A 99 2.27 -21.06 12.53
CA PRO A 99 3.09 -21.82 11.58
C PRO A 99 3.60 -23.17 12.14
N VAL A 100 3.83 -23.23 13.43
CA VAL A 100 4.34 -24.42 14.14
C VAL A 100 3.74 -24.53 15.54
N ALA A 101 3.83 -25.69 16.17
CA ALA A 101 3.49 -25.87 17.58
C ALA A 101 4.59 -25.22 18.44
N ASP A 102 4.26 -24.21 19.25
CA ASP A 102 5.21 -23.46 20.06
C ASP A 102 4.49 -22.64 21.14
N ARG A 103 5.26 -21.83 21.87
CA ARG A 103 4.77 -20.89 22.87
C ARG A 103 4.53 -19.53 22.22
N TYR A 104 3.31 -19.04 22.36
CA TYR A 104 2.84 -17.81 21.75
C TYR A 104 2.23 -16.85 22.77
N SER A 105 2.12 -15.58 22.38
CA SER A 105 1.27 -14.58 23.02
C SER A 105 0.49 -13.79 21.97
N LEU A 106 -0.65 -13.21 22.35
CA LEU A 106 -1.41 -12.34 21.48
C LEU A 106 -1.14 -10.89 21.86
N VAL A 107 -0.85 -10.06 20.87
CA VAL A 107 -0.84 -8.60 21.01
C VAL A 107 -2.03 -8.05 20.25
N VAL A 108 -2.89 -7.31 20.96
CA VAL A 108 -4.12 -6.76 20.42
C VAL A 108 -4.10 -5.24 20.52
N MET A 109 -4.39 -4.60 19.40
CA MET A 109 -4.33 -3.16 19.27
C MET A 109 -5.53 -2.65 18.46
N ARG A 110 -6.05 -1.50 18.84
CA ARG A 110 -6.98 -0.68 18.08
C ARG A 110 -6.83 0.77 18.53
N ILE A 111 -7.01 1.68 17.60
CA ILE A 111 -7.06 3.11 17.90
C ILE A 111 -8.20 3.39 18.90
N GLY A 112 -7.92 4.20 19.90
CA GLY A 112 -8.87 4.50 20.97
C GLY A 112 -8.96 3.43 22.08
N TYR A 113 -8.16 2.37 22.00
CA TYR A 113 -8.09 1.31 23.01
C TYR A 113 -6.67 1.11 23.54
N ARG A 114 -6.55 0.71 24.80
CA ARG A 114 -5.26 0.35 25.39
C ARG A 114 -4.75 -0.93 24.74
N ARG A 115 -3.51 -0.92 24.27
CA ARG A 115 -2.82 -2.13 23.79
C ARG A 115 -2.80 -3.18 24.89
N VAL A 116 -3.16 -4.41 24.54
CA VAL A 116 -3.14 -5.57 25.47
C VAL A 116 -2.24 -6.65 24.89
N GLN A 117 -1.38 -7.20 25.74
CA GLN A 117 -0.64 -8.41 25.46
C GLN A 117 -1.17 -9.52 26.38
N SER A 118 -1.55 -10.66 25.80
CA SER A 118 -2.00 -11.81 26.55
C SER A 118 -0.85 -12.46 27.35
N THR A 119 -1.19 -13.19 28.38
CA THR A 119 -0.24 -14.13 28.97
C THR A 119 0.21 -15.14 27.90
N PRO A 120 1.49 -15.53 27.89
CA PRO A 120 1.98 -16.55 26.98
C PRO A 120 1.25 -17.90 27.17
N PHE A 121 1.02 -18.61 26.08
CA PHE A 121 0.38 -19.92 26.07
C PHE A 121 1.07 -20.85 25.07
N THR A 122 1.05 -22.14 25.35
CA THR A 122 1.54 -23.16 24.40
C THR A 122 0.40 -23.59 23.49
N LEU A 123 0.68 -23.73 22.23
CA LEU A 123 -0.21 -24.26 21.21
C LEU A 123 0.39 -25.54 20.66
N HIS A 124 -0.32 -26.65 20.79
CA HIS A 124 0.12 -27.95 20.29
C HIS A 124 -0.26 -28.15 18.82
N ALA A 125 0.32 -29.15 18.18
CA ALA A 125 -0.04 -29.55 16.82
C ALA A 125 -1.54 -29.86 16.75
N GLU A 126 -2.21 -29.43 15.67
CA GLU A 126 -3.67 -29.61 15.42
C GLU A 126 -4.59 -28.96 16.46
N GLU A 127 -4.06 -28.27 17.46
CA GLU A 127 -4.87 -27.62 18.49
C GLU A 127 -5.57 -26.38 17.96
N THR A 128 -6.88 -26.29 18.23
CA THR A 128 -7.62 -25.02 18.14
C THR A 128 -7.85 -24.49 19.54
N ARG A 129 -7.23 -23.33 19.83
CA ARG A 129 -7.31 -22.71 21.14
C ARG A 129 -8.16 -21.46 21.12
N GLU A 130 -9.18 -21.41 21.95
CA GLU A 130 -10.05 -20.24 22.05
C GLU A 130 -9.55 -19.24 23.11
N ARG A 131 -9.61 -17.94 22.79
CA ARG A 131 -9.21 -16.83 23.68
C ARG A 131 -10.19 -15.67 23.59
N THR A 132 -10.70 -15.24 24.73
CA THR A 132 -11.48 -14.02 24.86
C THR A 132 -10.62 -12.93 25.48
N LEU A 133 -10.52 -11.77 24.80
CA LEU A 133 -9.72 -10.64 25.26
C LEU A 133 -10.64 -9.45 25.54
N ARG A 134 -10.39 -8.76 26.65
CA ARG A 134 -11.13 -7.57 27.06
C ARG A 134 -10.26 -6.35 26.86
N MET A 135 -10.80 -5.37 26.12
CA MET A 135 -10.09 -4.16 25.72
C MET A 135 -10.69 -2.95 26.40
N ALA A 136 -9.86 -2.16 27.08
CA ALA A 136 -10.29 -0.92 27.71
C ALA A 136 -10.12 0.25 26.76
N GLN A 137 -11.16 1.07 26.60
CA GLN A 137 -11.06 2.33 25.88
C GLN A 137 -10.11 3.29 26.59
N ILE A 138 -9.34 4.02 25.81
CA ILE A 138 -8.57 5.16 26.29
C ILE A 138 -9.48 6.38 26.15
N PRO A 139 -9.72 7.16 27.21
CA PRO A 139 -10.45 8.41 27.07
C PRO A 139 -9.79 9.27 25.98
N ALA A 140 -10.59 9.81 25.07
CA ALA A 140 -10.12 10.59 23.91
C ALA A 140 -9.50 11.96 24.25
N THR A 141 -9.20 12.22 25.52
CA THR A 141 -8.52 13.43 25.97
C THR A 141 -7.01 13.25 25.93
N LEU A 142 -6.45 13.34 24.75
CA LEU A 142 -5.01 13.62 24.64
C LEU A 142 -4.80 15.09 25.02
N SER A 143 -4.08 15.31 26.11
CA SER A 143 -3.74 16.66 26.59
C SER A 143 -3.11 17.49 25.47
N ALA A 144 -3.35 18.80 25.47
CA ALA A 144 -2.70 19.71 24.54
C ALA A 144 -1.18 19.67 24.80
N ILE A 145 -0.43 19.23 23.80
CA ILE A 145 1.03 19.12 23.91
C ILE A 145 1.63 20.44 23.44
N HIS A 146 2.35 21.13 24.33
CA HIS A 146 3.20 22.26 23.99
C HIS A 146 4.57 21.71 23.58
N VAL A 147 4.99 21.98 22.34
CA VAL A 147 6.28 21.51 21.83
C VAL A 147 7.21 22.70 21.75
N ASP A 148 8.19 22.77 22.64
CA ASP A 148 9.34 23.67 22.50
C ASP A 148 10.45 23.00 21.68
N GLY A 149 10.90 23.70 20.64
CA GLY A 149 11.80 23.15 19.64
C GLY A 149 13.26 23.11 20.07
N SER A 150 13.82 21.95 20.35
CA SER A 150 15.25 21.69 20.29
C SER A 150 15.58 20.61 19.27
N GLN A 151 16.72 20.78 18.56
CA GLN A 151 17.09 20.00 17.36
C GLN A 151 17.72 18.62 17.63
N GLN A 152 17.60 18.06 18.82
CA GLN A 152 18.17 16.76 19.15
C GLN A 152 17.05 15.72 19.30
N CYS A 153 17.33 14.45 18.94
CA CYS A 153 16.41 13.34 19.11
C CYS A 153 16.11 12.99 20.57
N ASP A 154 16.57 13.79 21.51
CA ASP A 154 16.31 13.63 22.94
C ASP A 154 14.89 14.07 23.25
N VAL A 155 14.03 13.07 23.51
CA VAL A 155 12.67 13.29 23.99
C VAL A 155 12.74 13.49 25.51
N ALA A 156 12.24 14.61 26.02
CA ALA A 156 12.14 14.82 27.45
C ALA A 156 11.31 13.72 28.11
N ALA A 157 11.68 13.26 29.29
CA ALA A 157 11.06 12.09 29.96
C ALA A 157 9.54 12.25 30.23
N SER A 158 9.03 13.48 30.29
CA SER A 158 7.60 13.81 30.40
C SER A 158 6.86 13.66 29.08
N GLU A 159 7.51 13.97 27.95
CA GLU A 159 6.95 13.81 26.62
C GLU A 159 6.99 12.34 26.16
N GLY A 160 7.91 11.54 26.72
CA GLY A 160 8.10 10.14 26.34
C GLY A 160 6.86 9.24 26.55
N ARG A 161 6.06 9.51 27.60
CA ARG A 161 4.84 8.72 27.88
C ARG A 161 3.71 9.07 26.94
N ASP A 162 3.50 10.34 26.68
CA ASP A 162 2.46 10.81 25.76
C ASP A 162 2.82 10.45 24.33
N PHE A 163 4.10 10.60 23.94
CA PHE A 163 4.61 10.13 22.67
C PHE A 163 4.40 8.62 22.48
N ALA A 164 4.76 7.79 23.45
CA ALA A 164 4.57 6.34 23.36
C ALA A 164 3.11 5.92 23.17
N SER A 165 2.18 6.65 23.82
CA SER A 165 0.74 6.42 23.67
C SER A 165 0.27 6.76 22.26
N VAL A 166 0.61 7.94 21.72
CA VAL A 166 0.25 8.39 20.37
C VAL A 166 0.94 7.54 19.33
N TRP A 167 2.22 7.23 19.51
CA TRP A 167 2.98 6.36 18.58
C TRP A 167 2.35 4.97 18.46
N THR A 168 1.95 4.36 19.60
CA THR A 168 1.25 3.07 19.57
C THR A 168 -0.05 3.14 18.76
N GLN A 169 -0.78 4.25 18.83
CA GLN A 169 -2.00 4.45 18.05
C GLN A 169 -1.71 4.60 16.56
N VAL A 170 -0.69 5.40 16.20
CA VAL A 170 -0.25 5.55 14.80
C VAL A 170 0.20 4.20 14.25
N GLN A 171 1.02 3.46 14.98
CA GLN A 171 1.43 2.11 14.56
C GLN A 171 0.23 1.20 14.34
N SER A 172 -0.75 1.20 15.24
CA SER A 172 -1.97 0.39 15.12
C SER A 172 -2.77 0.75 13.88
N ALA A 173 -2.90 2.05 13.57
CA ALA A 173 -3.60 2.53 12.39
C ALA A 173 -2.91 2.12 11.09
N VAL A 174 -1.61 2.33 11.03
CA VAL A 174 -0.79 2.00 9.85
C VAL A 174 -0.74 0.49 9.63
N GLN A 175 -0.64 -0.31 10.71
CA GLN A 175 -0.73 -1.78 10.63
C GLN A 175 -2.10 -2.26 10.16
N ALA A 176 -3.19 -1.59 10.55
CA ALA A 176 -4.52 -1.92 10.05
C ALA A 176 -4.63 -1.73 8.53
N VAL A 177 -4.01 -0.68 7.98
CA VAL A 177 -3.90 -0.48 6.52
C VAL A 177 -3.14 -1.63 5.86
N GLU A 178 -1.99 -2.03 6.41
CA GLU A 178 -1.17 -3.12 5.87
C GLU A 178 -1.92 -4.46 5.91
N LEU A 179 -2.55 -4.78 7.04
CA LEU A 179 -3.29 -6.04 7.20
C LEU A 179 -4.53 -6.12 6.32
N THR A 180 -5.27 -5.01 6.16
CA THR A 180 -6.39 -4.93 5.22
C THR A 180 -5.92 -5.27 3.82
N THR A 181 -4.81 -4.67 3.44
CA THR A 181 -4.19 -4.84 2.13
C THR A 181 -3.71 -6.28 1.89
N ALA A 182 -3.20 -6.94 2.94
CA ALA A 182 -2.67 -8.30 2.85
C ALA A 182 -3.76 -9.38 2.89
N SER A 183 -4.84 -9.17 3.68
CA SER A 183 -5.78 -10.24 4.06
C SER A 183 -6.96 -10.41 3.10
N ALA A 184 -7.39 -9.35 2.40
CA ALA A 184 -8.52 -9.41 1.47
C ALA A 184 -8.29 -8.42 0.33
N PRO A 185 -7.86 -8.89 -0.84
CA PRO A 185 -7.71 -8.03 -2.00
C PRO A 185 -9.07 -7.46 -2.39
N LEU A 186 -9.16 -6.12 -2.39
CA LEU A 186 -10.33 -5.40 -2.85
C LEU A 186 -10.29 -5.24 -4.37
N VAL A 187 -11.45 -5.20 -5.00
CA VAL A 187 -11.57 -4.72 -6.37
C VAL A 187 -11.65 -3.20 -6.31
N MET A 188 -10.59 -2.53 -6.72
CA MET A 188 -10.48 -1.08 -6.69
C MET A 188 -10.59 -0.49 -8.10
N THR A 189 -11.35 0.58 -8.22
CA THR A 189 -11.31 1.49 -9.37
C THR A 189 -10.43 2.67 -8.99
N VAL A 190 -9.34 2.86 -9.69
CA VAL A 190 -8.31 3.86 -9.37
C VAL A 190 -8.10 4.75 -10.60
N ARG A 191 -8.07 6.04 -10.38
CA ARG A 191 -7.62 7.03 -11.36
C ARG A 191 -6.18 7.38 -11.02
N ASP A 192 -5.25 6.95 -11.85
CA ASP A 192 -3.86 7.40 -11.80
C ASP A 192 -3.70 8.61 -12.71
N TYR A 193 -2.87 9.56 -12.32
CA TYR A 193 -2.58 10.74 -13.13
C TYR A 193 -1.10 11.14 -13.05
N SER A 194 -0.63 11.80 -14.10
CA SER A 194 0.66 12.47 -14.10
C SER A 194 0.53 13.86 -14.72
N ARG A 195 1.20 14.84 -14.13
CA ARG A 195 1.16 16.23 -14.54
C ARG A 195 2.55 16.85 -14.56
N GLY A 196 2.89 17.48 -15.68
CA GLY A 196 4.07 18.31 -15.82
C GLY A 196 3.66 19.78 -15.79
N THR A 197 4.21 20.57 -14.86
CA THR A 197 3.97 22.01 -14.79
C THR A 197 5.27 22.78 -14.94
N SER A 198 5.23 23.95 -15.60
CA SER A 198 6.36 24.86 -15.62
C SER A 198 6.63 25.39 -14.21
N VAL A 199 7.82 25.95 -13.98
CA VAL A 199 8.19 26.60 -12.71
C VAL A 199 7.25 27.75 -12.35
N ARG A 200 6.55 28.33 -13.35
CA ARG A 200 5.57 29.40 -13.17
C ARG A 200 4.13 28.89 -12.98
N GLY A 201 3.92 27.56 -12.94
CA GLY A 201 2.64 26.92 -12.66
C GLY A 201 1.78 26.62 -13.91
N ALA A 202 2.25 26.90 -15.12
CA ALA A 202 1.51 26.55 -16.32
C ALA A 202 1.60 25.03 -16.60
N VAL A 203 0.47 24.37 -16.79
CA VAL A 203 0.40 22.95 -17.13
C VAL A 203 0.97 22.74 -18.54
N GLN A 204 1.95 21.87 -18.66
CA GLN A 204 2.61 21.51 -19.93
C GLN A 204 2.23 20.11 -20.40
N GLN A 205 1.92 19.23 -19.46
CA GLN A 205 1.52 17.87 -19.72
C GLN A 205 0.52 17.46 -18.64
N ASP A 206 -0.57 16.81 -19.02
CA ASP A 206 -1.55 16.24 -18.12
C ASP A 206 -2.08 14.94 -18.73
N SER A 207 -2.03 13.86 -17.98
CA SER A 207 -2.57 12.57 -18.40
C SER A 207 -3.21 11.86 -17.22
N SER A 208 -4.32 11.19 -17.48
CA SER A 208 -4.95 10.34 -16.46
C SER A 208 -5.50 9.06 -17.09
N VAL A 209 -5.45 7.99 -16.32
CA VAL A 209 -5.96 6.67 -16.70
C VAL A 209 -6.77 6.11 -15.54
N VAL A 210 -7.98 5.63 -15.84
CA VAL A 210 -8.80 4.89 -14.88
C VAL A 210 -8.59 3.39 -15.11
N ARG A 211 -8.26 2.67 -14.06
CA ARG A 211 -8.11 1.21 -14.08
C ARG A 211 -8.96 0.58 -12.98
N THR A 212 -9.52 -0.59 -13.27
CA THR A 212 -10.24 -1.41 -12.29
C THR A 212 -9.57 -2.77 -12.21
N GLY A 213 -9.30 -3.21 -11.00
CA GLY A 213 -8.66 -4.51 -10.79
C GLY A 213 -8.56 -4.90 -9.32
N ARG A 214 -8.21 -6.16 -9.09
CA ARG A 214 -7.85 -6.62 -7.76
C ARG A 214 -6.51 -6.01 -7.37
N ALA A 215 -6.49 -5.28 -6.28
CA ALA A 215 -5.28 -4.67 -5.78
C ALA A 215 -5.22 -4.80 -4.26
N ARG A 216 -4.00 -5.00 -3.76
CA ARG A 216 -3.73 -4.94 -2.32
C ARG A 216 -3.65 -3.50 -1.86
N ALA A 217 -2.97 -2.67 -2.61
CA ALA A 217 -2.89 -1.23 -2.40
C ALA A 217 -2.83 -0.51 -3.75
N PRO A 218 -3.28 0.76 -3.83
CA PRO A 218 -3.20 1.53 -5.06
C PRO A 218 -1.76 1.82 -5.50
N TYR A 219 -0.83 1.94 -4.56
CA TYR A 219 0.62 1.97 -4.82
C TYR A 219 1.37 1.21 -3.71
N GLN A 220 2.62 0.84 -4.00
CA GLN A 220 3.55 0.21 -3.06
C GLN A 220 4.89 0.92 -3.11
N SER A 221 5.47 1.19 -1.95
CA SER A 221 6.84 1.67 -1.84
C SER A 221 7.84 0.56 -2.17
N ARG A 222 9.09 0.93 -2.32
CA ARG A 222 10.18 -0.05 -2.43
C ARG A 222 10.41 -0.76 -1.10
N ASP A 223 11.21 -1.80 -1.15
CA ASP A 223 11.65 -2.52 0.04
C ASP A 223 12.32 -1.56 1.03
N PRO A 224 12.04 -1.63 2.36
CA PRO A 224 12.61 -0.75 3.35
C PRO A 224 14.14 -0.72 3.36
N GLN A 225 14.80 -1.87 3.14
CA GLN A 225 16.25 -1.92 3.08
C GLN A 225 16.77 -1.18 1.84
N ALA A 226 16.14 -1.36 0.68
CA ALA A 226 16.51 -0.65 -0.53
C ALA A 226 16.37 0.88 -0.39
N ILE A 227 15.35 1.37 0.35
CA ILE A 227 15.20 2.79 0.68
C ILE A 227 16.27 3.25 1.67
N ALA A 228 16.58 2.43 2.68
CA ALA A 228 17.64 2.74 3.64
C ALA A 228 19.00 2.94 2.94
N ASP A 229 19.28 2.14 1.93
CA ASP A 229 20.55 2.11 1.19
C ASP A 229 20.65 3.20 0.09
N SER A 230 19.53 3.56 -0.55
CA SER A 230 19.53 4.44 -1.74
C SER A 230 18.77 5.77 -1.56
N GLY A 231 17.99 5.91 -0.48
CA GLY A 231 17.15 7.09 -0.23
C GLY A 231 15.85 7.11 -1.03
N TYR A 232 15.08 8.17 -0.84
CA TYR A 232 13.76 8.37 -1.43
C TYR A 232 13.79 9.01 -2.82
N VAL A 233 14.92 9.56 -3.23
CA VAL A 233 15.07 10.16 -4.56
C VAL A 233 16.22 9.48 -5.27
N GLN A 234 15.91 8.88 -6.42
CA GLN A 234 16.84 8.09 -7.20
C GLN A 234 17.11 8.77 -8.53
N TYR A 235 18.38 9.08 -8.78
CA TYR A 235 18.83 9.70 -10.03
C TYR A 235 19.22 8.60 -11.01
N GLY A 236 18.52 8.51 -12.12
CA GLY A 236 18.78 7.54 -13.20
C GLY A 236 19.13 8.22 -14.52
N ALA A 237 19.61 7.44 -15.49
CA ALA A 237 19.94 7.95 -16.83
C ALA A 237 18.73 8.52 -17.58
N THR A 238 17.52 8.03 -17.28
CA THR A 238 16.27 8.45 -17.93
C THR A 238 15.50 9.51 -17.13
N GLY A 239 15.98 9.88 -15.93
CA GLY A 239 15.33 10.88 -15.09
C GLY A 239 15.45 10.60 -13.61
N THR A 240 14.75 11.40 -12.81
CA THR A 240 14.69 11.29 -11.35
C THR A 240 13.40 10.62 -10.92
N THR A 241 13.50 9.59 -10.10
CA THR A 241 12.35 8.90 -9.49
C THR A 241 12.17 9.38 -8.05
N TYR A 242 10.97 9.78 -7.71
CA TYR A 242 10.54 10.22 -6.38
C TYR A 242 9.67 9.14 -5.76
N LEU A 243 10.06 8.65 -4.58
CA LEU A 243 9.39 7.55 -3.89
C LEU A 243 8.54 8.07 -2.73
N ALA A 244 7.31 7.57 -2.61
CA ALA A 244 6.43 7.83 -1.47
C ALA A 244 6.53 6.70 -0.45
N PRO A 245 6.44 7.00 0.86
CA PRO A 245 6.37 5.96 1.89
C PRO A 245 4.99 5.30 1.90
N ASP A 246 4.97 3.99 2.11
CA ASP A 246 3.78 3.21 2.43
C ASP A 246 3.77 2.77 3.90
N ALA A 247 2.71 2.04 4.30
CA ALA A 247 2.55 1.55 5.66
C ALA A 247 3.70 0.63 6.10
N ARG A 248 4.13 -0.28 5.23
CA ARG A 248 5.21 -1.22 5.50
C ARG A 248 6.54 -0.50 5.76
N LEU A 249 6.82 0.53 4.98
CA LEU A 249 8.04 1.31 5.13
C LEU A 249 8.04 2.12 6.43
N LEU A 250 6.94 2.81 6.75
CA LEU A 250 6.81 3.62 7.97
C LEU A 250 6.93 2.80 9.26
N LEU A 251 6.56 1.51 9.22
CA LEU A 251 6.65 0.59 10.37
C LEU A 251 7.96 -0.18 10.44
N SER A 252 8.83 -0.04 9.44
CA SER A 252 10.08 -0.79 9.37
C SER A 252 11.10 -0.30 10.41
N ASP A 253 11.92 -1.22 10.90
CA ASP A 253 13.02 -0.89 11.81
C ASP A 253 14.02 0.08 11.16
N GLN A 254 14.22 -0.02 9.85
CA GLN A 254 15.10 0.87 9.07
C GLN A 254 14.60 2.31 9.10
N PHE A 255 13.29 2.52 8.92
CA PHE A 255 12.69 3.84 8.99
C PHE A 255 12.75 4.41 10.41
N ILE A 256 12.39 3.60 11.40
CA ILE A 256 12.41 4.00 12.82
C ILE A 256 13.83 4.37 13.27
N ALA A 257 14.84 3.59 12.89
CA ALA A 257 16.23 3.83 13.24
C ALA A 257 16.84 5.06 12.54
N SER A 258 16.31 5.45 11.37
CA SER A 258 16.84 6.54 10.55
C SER A 258 16.14 7.90 10.76
N HIS A 259 15.10 7.96 11.60
CA HIS A 259 14.32 9.18 11.83
C HIS A 259 14.16 9.52 13.31
N CYS A 260 14.08 10.80 13.60
CA CYS A 260 13.67 11.35 14.89
C CYS A 260 12.19 11.69 14.84
N PHE A 261 11.45 11.37 15.91
CA PHE A 261 10.00 11.55 15.97
C PHE A 261 9.59 12.57 17.03
N ARG A 262 8.55 13.36 16.75
CA ARG A 262 7.97 14.34 17.68
C ARG A 262 6.47 14.43 17.52
N LEU A 263 5.76 14.79 18.59
CA LEU A 263 4.35 15.10 18.53
C LEU A 263 4.08 16.52 18.03
N ARG A 264 2.98 16.68 17.29
CA ARG A 264 2.49 17.97 16.81
C ARG A 264 0.97 18.05 16.98
N SER A 265 0.47 19.25 17.21
CA SER A 265 -0.97 19.54 17.12
C SER A 265 -1.27 20.20 15.77
N GLY A 266 -2.42 19.93 15.21
CA GLY A 266 -2.87 20.51 13.96
C GLY A 266 -4.39 20.56 13.87
N THR A 267 -4.89 21.15 12.81
CA THR A 267 -6.33 21.18 12.47
C THR A 267 -6.50 20.95 10.97
N ALA A 268 -7.51 20.19 10.59
CA ALA A 268 -7.93 20.07 9.20
C ALA A 268 -9.46 19.91 9.15
N ASP A 269 -10.11 20.64 8.25
CA ASP A 269 -11.56 20.61 8.06
C ASP A 269 -12.37 20.80 9.36
N GLY A 270 -11.86 21.65 10.27
CA GLY A 270 -12.45 21.91 11.58
C GLY A 270 -12.20 20.82 12.64
N ALA A 271 -11.58 19.70 12.30
CA ALA A 271 -11.21 18.66 13.24
C ALA A 271 -9.83 18.92 13.85
N ALA A 272 -9.71 18.69 15.17
CA ALA A 272 -8.43 18.73 15.87
C ALA A 272 -7.62 17.47 15.54
N LEU A 273 -6.39 17.67 15.10
CA LEU A 273 -5.48 16.58 14.74
C LEU A 273 -4.31 16.48 15.73
N ILE A 274 -3.82 15.26 15.86
CA ILE A 274 -2.52 14.97 16.48
C ILE A 274 -1.63 14.39 15.40
N GLY A 275 -0.41 14.92 15.29
CA GLY A 275 0.58 14.48 14.33
C GLY A 275 1.78 13.84 15.02
N VAL A 276 2.31 12.77 14.42
CA VAL A 276 3.65 12.28 14.69
C VAL A 276 4.53 12.75 13.54
N SER A 277 5.33 13.79 13.79
CA SER A 277 6.29 14.27 12.81
C SER A 277 7.57 13.45 12.89
N PHE A 278 8.20 13.26 11.75
CA PHE A 278 9.47 12.57 11.60
C PHE A 278 10.45 13.43 10.77
N THR A 279 11.71 13.35 11.12
CA THR A 279 12.82 14.01 10.40
C THR A 279 14.02 13.07 10.36
N PRO A 280 14.78 13.02 9.27
CA PRO A 280 15.98 12.20 9.21
C PRO A 280 16.96 12.54 10.35
N THR A 281 17.63 11.51 10.87
CA THR A 281 18.69 11.68 11.87
C THR A 281 19.84 12.53 11.34
N ALA A 282 20.53 13.23 12.22
CA ALA A 282 21.71 14.02 11.86
C ALA A 282 22.78 13.12 11.22
N GLY A 283 23.42 13.60 10.14
CA GLY A 283 24.48 12.85 9.44
C GLY A 283 23.98 11.96 8.28
N ARG A 284 22.69 11.78 8.06
CA ARG A 284 22.21 11.08 6.89
C ARG A 284 22.42 11.90 5.62
N GLN A 285 23.24 11.37 4.70
CA GLN A 285 23.67 12.07 3.47
C GLN A 285 22.77 11.74 2.25
N LEU A 286 21.92 10.72 2.35
CA LEU A 286 21.04 10.33 1.26
C LEU A 286 19.82 11.25 1.18
N PRO A 287 19.25 11.47 -0.02
CA PRO A 287 17.97 12.11 -0.16
C PRO A 287 16.90 11.33 0.62
N ASP A 288 16.26 12.00 1.55
CA ASP A 288 15.32 11.38 2.49
C ASP A 288 14.02 12.19 2.57
N ILE A 289 13.14 11.84 3.50
CA ILE A 289 11.88 12.54 3.74
C ILE A 289 11.79 13.04 5.18
N ARG A 290 11.13 14.17 5.35
CA ARG A 290 10.60 14.64 6.64
C ARG A 290 9.09 14.80 6.48
N GLY A 291 8.32 14.53 7.53
CA GLY A 291 6.88 14.61 7.37
C GLY A 291 6.11 14.49 8.67
N THR A 292 4.81 14.30 8.55
CA THR A 292 3.92 14.12 9.70
C THR A 292 2.79 13.15 9.33
N VAL A 293 2.61 12.13 10.15
CA VAL A 293 1.43 11.26 10.13
C VAL A 293 0.35 11.89 11.01
N TRP A 294 -0.81 12.16 10.45
CA TRP A 294 -1.91 12.82 11.13
C TRP A 294 -3.03 11.87 11.49
N ILE A 295 -3.48 11.92 12.75
CA ILE A 295 -4.66 11.23 13.26
C ILE A 295 -5.67 12.22 13.79
N ASP A 296 -6.94 11.92 13.66
CA ASP A 296 -8.03 12.68 14.24
C ASP A 296 -8.03 12.50 15.76
N ARG A 297 -8.08 13.62 16.49
CA ARG A 297 -7.98 13.60 17.95
C ARG A 297 -9.20 12.96 18.61
N SER A 298 -10.38 13.06 18.02
CA SER A 298 -11.63 12.58 18.59
C SER A 298 -11.92 11.12 18.25
N SER A 299 -11.73 10.73 17.00
CA SER A 299 -11.95 9.36 16.52
C SER A 299 -10.71 8.48 16.57
N ALA A 300 -9.53 9.10 16.73
CA ALA A 300 -8.21 8.50 16.60
C ALA A 300 -7.97 7.81 15.24
N GLU A 301 -8.71 8.22 14.21
CA GLU A 301 -8.59 7.70 12.85
C GLU A 301 -7.40 8.31 12.12
N LEU A 302 -6.70 7.48 11.37
CA LEU A 302 -5.63 7.91 10.46
C LEU A 302 -6.21 8.79 9.35
N ARG A 303 -5.72 10.03 9.22
CA ARG A 303 -6.21 10.99 8.23
C ARG A 303 -5.29 11.10 7.03
N SER A 304 -4.05 11.50 7.29
CA SER A 304 -3.09 11.70 6.20
C SER A 304 -1.64 11.53 6.66
N LEU A 305 -0.79 11.37 5.68
CA LEU A 305 0.65 11.50 5.79
C LEU A 305 1.08 12.62 4.85
N ASP A 306 1.69 13.66 5.39
CA ASP A 306 2.34 14.72 4.62
C ASP A 306 3.85 14.56 4.72
N PHE A 307 4.56 14.70 3.60
CA PHE A 307 6.02 14.62 3.62
C PHE A 307 6.65 15.55 2.59
N THR A 308 7.91 15.93 2.86
CA THR A 308 8.76 16.68 1.95
C THR A 308 10.11 16.00 1.83
N TYR A 309 10.69 16.03 0.63
CA TYR A 309 12.03 15.51 0.39
C TYR A 309 13.08 16.42 1.00
N THR A 310 14.12 15.80 1.53
CA THR A 310 15.32 16.45 2.07
C THR A 310 16.54 16.00 1.28
N GLY A 311 17.63 16.78 1.32
CA GLY A 311 18.86 16.41 0.61
C GLY A 311 18.79 16.57 -0.91
N LEU A 312 17.78 17.27 -1.43
CA LEU A 312 17.72 17.60 -2.85
C LEU A 312 18.79 18.63 -3.22
N PRO A 313 19.27 18.65 -4.48
CA PRO A 313 20.15 19.70 -4.97
C PRO A 313 19.58 21.09 -4.68
N ARG A 314 20.41 21.98 -4.13
CA ARG A 314 20.03 23.37 -3.85
C ARG A 314 19.87 24.12 -5.17
N VAL A 315 18.66 24.16 -5.66
CA VAL A 315 18.28 24.98 -6.80
C VAL A 315 17.39 26.09 -6.27
N SER A 316 17.58 27.32 -6.75
CA SER A 316 16.87 28.51 -6.29
C SER A 316 15.37 28.28 -6.14
N GLY A 317 14.87 28.36 -4.92
CA GLY A 317 13.46 28.19 -4.55
C GLY A 317 13.15 26.83 -3.95
N ASP A 318 13.36 26.70 -2.64
CA ASP A 318 12.84 25.58 -1.84
C ASP A 318 11.31 25.70 -1.78
N ARG A 319 10.62 24.99 -2.67
CA ARG A 319 9.15 25.00 -2.77
C ARG A 319 8.50 23.83 -2.04
N GLY A 320 9.24 23.12 -1.17
CA GLY A 320 8.67 22.01 -0.40
C GLY A 320 8.22 20.84 -1.27
N TYR A 321 9.10 20.33 -2.14
CA TYR A 321 8.81 19.11 -2.92
C TYR A 321 8.57 17.94 -2.00
N GLY A 322 7.55 17.13 -2.30
CA GLY A 322 7.14 16.04 -1.44
C GLY A 322 5.84 15.42 -1.90
N GLY A 323 5.00 15.02 -0.97
CA GLY A 323 3.72 14.42 -1.30
C GLY A 323 2.78 14.33 -0.11
N ARG A 324 1.59 13.83 -0.41
CA ARG A 324 0.56 13.55 0.58
C ARG A 324 -0.11 12.22 0.27
N VAL A 325 -0.42 11.47 1.34
CA VAL A 325 -1.22 10.25 1.28
C VAL A 325 -2.42 10.44 2.18
N ASN A 326 -3.62 10.27 1.65
CA ASN A 326 -4.87 10.35 2.40
C ASN A 326 -5.43 8.95 2.63
N PHE A 327 -5.87 8.69 3.84
CA PHE A 327 -6.43 7.41 4.25
C PHE A 327 -7.95 7.51 4.42
N GLN A 328 -8.62 6.38 4.24
CA GLN A 328 -10.05 6.26 4.43
C GLN A 328 -10.38 4.94 5.12
N HIS A 329 -11.08 5.03 6.24
CA HIS A 329 -11.72 3.89 6.88
C HIS A 329 -12.99 3.54 6.10
N ILE A 330 -13.18 2.26 5.77
CA ILE A 330 -14.36 1.78 5.05
C ILE A 330 -15.13 0.76 5.89
N PRO A 331 -16.44 0.59 5.65
CA PRO A 331 -17.26 -0.38 6.37
C PRO A 331 -16.65 -1.78 6.33
N GLY A 332 -16.64 -2.47 7.47
CA GLY A 332 -16.01 -3.78 7.62
C GLY A 332 -14.60 -3.74 8.23
N GLY A 333 -14.12 -2.55 8.62
CA GLY A 333 -12.86 -2.38 9.34
C GLY A 333 -11.63 -2.25 8.46
N ALA A 334 -11.82 -2.21 7.16
CA ALA A 334 -10.74 -2.07 6.23
C ALA A 334 -10.30 -0.60 6.08
N TRP A 335 -9.01 -0.41 5.86
CA TRP A 335 -8.41 0.88 5.56
C TRP A 335 -7.87 0.90 4.14
N ILE A 336 -8.13 1.97 3.42
CA ILE A 336 -7.61 2.18 2.08
C ILE A 336 -6.83 3.49 2.00
N ILE A 337 -5.86 3.54 1.11
CA ILE A 337 -5.29 4.79 0.63
C ILE A 337 -6.32 5.38 -0.34
N LYS A 338 -6.97 6.47 0.08
CA LYS A 338 -8.01 7.14 -0.71
C LYS A 338 -7.43 7.92 -1.88
N ALA A 339 -6.35 8.64 -1.62
CA ALA A 339 -5.68 9.46 -2.63
C ALA A 339 -4.22 9.66 -2.23
N TRP A 340 -3.37 9.86 -3.21
CA TRP A 340 -1.96 10.18 -2.99
C TRP A 340 -1.43 11.05 -4.12
N HIS A 341 -0.41 11.84 -3.83
CA HIS A 341 0.39 12.50 -4.85
C HIS A 341 1.83 12.70 -4.38
N VAL A 342 2.71 12.81 -5.33
CA VAL A 342 4.12 13.13 -5.17
C VAL A 342 4.48 14.22 -6.16
N ILE A 343 5.16 15.26 -5.68
CA ILE A 343 5.65 16.38 -6.51
C ILE A 343 7.15 16.46 -6.38
N GLY A 344 7.84 16.43 -7.49
CA GLY A 344 9.29 16.57 -7.55
C GLY A 344 9.76 17.47 -8.69
N PRO A 345 10.96 18.07 -8.56
CA PRO A 345 11.56 18.86 -9.63
C PRO A 345 12.18 17.99 -10.71
N VAL A 346 12.00 18.39 -11.97
CA VAL A 346 12.77 17.86 -13.09
C VAL A 346 13.90 18.85 -13.38
N TYR A 347 15.13 18.37 -13.29
CA TYR A 347 16.32 19.21 -13.49
C TYR A 347 16.71 19.25 -14.97
N ALA A 348 17.07 20.44 -15.44
CA ALA A 348 17.83 20.61 -16.68
C ALA A 348 19.29 20.93 -16.29
N GLN A 349 20.20 20.29 -17.00
CA GLN A 349 21.62 20.57 -16.88
C GLN A 349 22.04 21.51 -18.01
N THR A 350 22.66 22.63 -17.65
CA THR A 350 23.23 23.57 -18.60
C THR A 350 24.75 23.59 -18.39
N VAL A 351 25.48 23.27 -19.42
CA VAL A 351 26.95 23.35 -19.40
C VAL A 351 27.37 24.76 -19.79
N ARG A 352 27.94 25.49 -18.84
CA ARG A 352 28.48 26.80 -19.08
C ARG A 352 30.02 26.78 -19.03
N GLN A 353 30.64 27.29 -20.06
CA GLN A 353 32.08 27.47 -20.06
C GLN A 353 32.44 28.77 -19.33
N VAL A 354 33.21 28.66 -18.27
CA VAL A 354 33.72 29.79 -17.51
C VAL A 354 35.24 29.89 -17.77
N THR A 355 35.64 30.96 -18.40
CA THR A 355 37.04 31.25 -18.61
C THR A 355 37.50 32.15 -17.47
N SER A 356 38.37 31.64 -16.59
CA SER A 356 39.04 32.50 -15.61
C SER A 356 40.14 33.27 -16.34
N GLY A 357 39.93 34.58 -16.51
CA GLY A 357 40.90 35.46 -17.12
C GLY A 357 42.12 35.61 -16.24
N GLY A 358 43.30 35.41 -16.77
CA GLY A 358 44.53 35.81 -16.15
C GLY A 358 44.61 37.34 -16.08
N SER A 359 45.12 37.86 -14.96
CA SER A 359 45.35 39.28 -14.74
C SER A 359 46.22 39.86 -15.86
N TYR A 360 45.81 41.02 -16.37
CA TYR A 360 46.61 41.77 -17.33
C TYR A 360 47.98 42.03 -16.72
N GLY A 361 49.06 41.42 -17.25
CA GLY A 361 50.41 41.79 -16.95
C GLY A 361 51.46 40.69 -16.71
N THR A 362 51.10 39.49 -16.45
CA THR A 362 52.03 38.38 -16.23
C THR A 362 51.52 37.13 -16.89
N GLY A 363 51.81 36.88 -18.14
CA GLY A 363 51.63 35.62 -18.93
C GLY A 363 50.75 34.48 -18.40
N GLY A 364 49.61 34.80 -17.76
CA GLY A 364 48.71 33.85 -17.16
C GLY A 364 47.89 33.15 -18.23
N ILE A 365 47.93 31.84 -18.25
CA ILE A 365 47.13 30.97 -19.16
C ILE A 365 45.69 31.07 -18.75
N ALA A 366 44.82 31.58 -19.64
CA ALA A 366 43.40 31.54 -19.44
C ALA A 366 42.94 30.06 -19.44
N ARG A 367 42.35 29.60 -18.34
CA ARG A 367 41.80 28.24 -18.21
C ARG A 367 40.28 28.28 -18.36
N THR A 368 39.79 27.63 -19.39
CA THR A 368 38.35 27.43 -19.55
C THR A 368 37.94 26.16 -18.84
N VAL A 369 37.00 26.26 -17.90
CA VAL A 369 36.45 25.16 -17.15
C VAL A 369 34.95 25.06 -17.51
N SER A 370 34.50 23.88 -17.85
CA SER A 370 33.09 23.61 -18.03
C SER A 370 32.42 23.45 -16.67
N VAL A 371 31.52 24.35 -16.33
CA VAL A 371 30.67 24.27 -15.13
C VAL A 371 29.30 23.76 -15.53
N VAL A 372 28.85 22.68 -14.87
CA VAL A 372 27.52 22.15 -15.07
C VAL A 372 26.60 22.79 -14.03
N ASP A 373 25.72 23.66 -14.48
CA ASP A 373 24.68 24.27 -13.65
C ASP A 373 23.39 23.44 -13.79
N SER A 374 22.80 23.04 -12.67
CA SER A 374 21.49 22.38 -12.62
C SER A 374 20.42 23.41 -12.28
N THR A 375 19.38 23.48 -13.06
CA THR A 375 18.21 24.35 -12.81
C THR A 375 16.93 23.51 -12.84
N VAL A 376 15.89 23.93 -12.09
CA VAL A 376 14.58 23.29 -12.20
C VAL A 376 13.93 23.72 -13.51
N ALA A 377 13.78 22.79 -14.43
CA ALA A 377 13.13 23.02 -15.72
C ALA A 377 11.61 23.00 -15.62
N ARG A 378 11.07 22.05 -14.87
CA ARG A 378 9.64 21.84 -14.63
C ARG A 378 9.41 21.09 -13.33
N LEU A 379 8.17 21.07 -12.89
CA LEU A 379 7.71 20.20 -11.83
C LEU A 379 6.99 18.99 -12.45
N TYR A 380 7.18 17.85 -11.85
CA TYR A 380 6.46 16.63 -12.18
C TYR A 380 5.66 16.20 -10.97
N GLU A 381 4.37 16.00 -11.18
CA GLU A 381 3.45 15.48 -10.19
C GLU A 381 2.91 14.15 -10.69
N GLU A 382 2.93 13.16 -9.83
CA GLU A 382 2.32 11.86 -10.06
C GLU A 382 1.44 11.53 -8.86
N GLY A 383 0.28 10.96 -9.13
CA GLY A 383 -0.64 10.60 -8.07
C GLY A 383 -1.78 9.75 -8.54
N GLY A 384 -2.70 9.52 -7.62
CA GLY A 384 -3.91 8.80 -7.93
C GLY A 384 -4.94 8.93 -6.82
N GLU A 385 -6.14 8.52 -7.15
CA GLU A 385 -7.24 8.43 -6.21
C GLU A 385 -8.06 7.16 -6.45
N VAL A 386 -8.51 6.55 -5.38
CA VAL A 386 -9.47 5.45 -5.43
C VAL A 386 -10.85 6.06 -5.67
N LEU A 387 -11.51 5.67 -6.73
CA LEU A 387 -12.85 6.11 -7.07
C LEU A 387 -13.92 5.20 -6.45
N ALA A 388 -13.62 3.89 -6.34
CA ALA A 388 -14.49 2.92 -5.69
C ALA A 388 -13.68 1.73 -5.16
N ALA A 389 -14.14 1.14 -4.07
CA ALA A 389 -13.64 -0.12 -3.52
C ALA A 389 -14.81 -1.09 -3.32
N ARG A 390 -14.64 -2.34 -3.77
CA ARG A 390 -15.64 -3.41 -3.70
C ARG A 390 -15.02 -4.64 -3.05
N ASP A 391 -15.85 -5.47 -2.45
CA ASP A 391 -15.45 -6.79 -2.01
C ASP A 391 -15.36 -7.76 -3.21
N GLU A 392 -14.97 -9.00 -2.95
CA GLU A 392 -14.87 -10.04 -3.98
C GLU A 392 -16.22 -10.44 -4.60
N ARG A 393 -17.33 -10.13 -3.93
CA ARG A 393 -18.70 -10.38 -4.40
C ARG A 393 -19.25 -9.21 -5.22
N GLY A 394 -18.46 -8.13 -5.37
CA GLY A 394 -18.85 -6.93 -6.09
C GLY A 394 -19.64 -5.90 -5.26
N ALA A 395 -19.90 -6.19 -3.97
CA ALA A 395 -20.55 -5.22 -3.10
C ALA A 395 -19.67 -3.99 -2.89
N VAL A 396 -20.26 -2.81 -3.05
CA VAL A 396 -19.55 -1.53 -2.89
C VAL A 396 -19.35 -1.26 -1.41
N LEU A 397 -18.09 -1.19 -1.00
CA LEU A 397 -17.70 -0.85 0.35
C LEU A 397 -17.47 0.66 0.51
N TRP A 398 -16.98 1.29 -0.55
CA TRP A 398 -16.75 2.73 -0.59
C TRP A 398 -16.74 3.27 -2.03
N ALA A 399 -17.19 4.51 -2.21
CA ALA A 399 -17.03 5.24 -3.45
C ALA A 399 -16.88 6.74 -3.21
N SER A 400 -16.11 7.41 -4.07
CA SER A 400 -15.87 8.86 -4.00
C SER A 400 -17.11 9.68 -4.40
N ALA A 401 -17.94 9.11 -5.26
CA ALA A 401 -19.21 9.68 -5.73
C ALA A 401 -20.13 8.55 -6.18
N TYR A 402 -21.40 8.88 -6.41
CA TYR A 402 -22.39 7.99 -6.99
C TYR A 402 -23.12 8.69 -8.11
N SER A 403 -23.47 7.93 -9.15
CA SER A 403 -24.19 8.39 -10.32
C SER A 403 -25.40 7.49 -10.58
N THR A 404 -26.31 7.95 -11.45
CA THR A 404 -27.42 7.14 -11.96
C THR A 404 -27.15 6.78 -13.42
N VAL A 405 -27.19 5.50 -13.77
CA VAL A 405 -27.16 5.03 -15.16
C VAL A 405 -28.59 4.88 -15.66
N ARG A 406 -28.92 5.60 -16.72
CA ARG A 406 -30.26 5.60 -17.32
C ARG A 406 -30.23 5.20 -18.78
N GLY A 407 -31.28 4.55 -19.24
CA GLY A 407 -31.39 4.14 -20.63
C GLY A 407 -32.77 3.59 -20.97
N VAL A 408 -32.90 3.10 -22.22
CA VAL A 408 -34.10 2.44 -22.72
C VAL A 408 -33.68 1.15 -23.42
N VAL A 409 -34.34 0.04 -23.07
CA VAL A 409 -34.15 -1.23 -23.75
C VAL A 409 -35.14 -1.31 -24.92
N ARG A 410 -34.58 -1.64 -26.10
CA ARG A 410 -35.38 -1.81 -27.32
C ARG A 410 -35.07 -3.16 -27.97
N ASP A 411 -36.09 -3.76 -28.55
CA ASP A 411 -35.92 -4.93 -29.41
C ASP A 411 -35.14 -4.53 -30.67
N SER A 412 -34.08 -5.25 -30.98
CA SER A 412 -33.15 -4.91 -32.08
C SER A 412 -33.78 -5.09 -33.46
N THR A 413 -34.84 -5.92 -33.57
CA THR A 413 -35.48 -6.21 -34.82
C THR A 413 -36.65 -5.24 -35.12
N THR A 414 -37.46 -4.97 -34.09
CA THR A 414 -38.68 -4.18 -34.23
C THR A 414 -38.52 -2.70 -33.82
N GLY A 415 -37.47 -2.37 -33.11
CA GLY A 415 -37.22 -1.03 -32.53
C GLY A 415 -38.15 -0.68 -31.37
N ARG A 416 -39.08 -1.57 -30.99
CA ARG A 416 -40.03 -1.33 -29.90
C ARG A 416 -39.39 -1.43 -28.55
N SER A 417 -39.86 -0.61 -27.62
CA SER A 417 -39.43 -0.67 -26.22
C SER A 417 -39.85 -1.97 -25.56
N VAL A 418 -38.96 -2.56 -24.76
CA VAL A 418 -39.19 -3.84 -24.06
C VAL A 418 -39.31 -3.57 -22.55
N ALA A 419 -40.50 -3.86 -22.01
CA ALA A 419 -40.82 -3.78 -20.59
C ALA A 419 -40.46 -5.09 -19.88
N GLY A 420 -40.20 -5.02 -18.57
CA GLY A 420 -39.95 -6.19 -17.75
C GLY A 420 -38.59 -6.87 -17.96
N THR A 421 -37.69 -6.26 -18.70
CA THR A 421 -36.31 -6.72 -18.92
C THR A 421 -35.46 -6.39 -17.68
N GLU A 422 -34.79 -7.41 -17.14
CA GLU A 422 -33.79 -7.14 -16.10
C GLU A 422 -32.53 -6.53 -16.72
N VAL A 423 -32.14 -5.37 -16.20
CA VAL A 423 -30.91 -4.67 -16.59
C VAL A 423 -29.97 -4.66 -15.41
N SER A 424 -28.76 -5.18 -15.58
CA SER A 424 -27.76 -5.30 -14.51
C SER A 424 -26.39 -4.83 -14.96
N LEU A 425 -25.57 -4.40 -13.99
CA LEU A 425 -24.17 -4.12 -14.18
C LEU A 425 -23.34 -5.36 -13.84
N ARG A 426 -22.70 -5.95 -14.84
CA ARG A 426 -21.94 -7.21 -14.70
C ARG A 426 -20.90 -7.11 -13.57
N GLY A 427 -20.90 -8.14 -12.70
CA GLY A 427 -19.95 -8.23 -11.58
C GLY A 427 -20.29 -7.34 -10.38
N THR A 428 -21.51 -6.79 -10.34
CA THR A 428 -22.05 -6.02 -9.21
C THR A 428 -23.43 -6.54 -8.83
N PRO A 429 -23.95 -6.24 -7.63
CA PRO A 429 -25.33 -6.52 -7.25
C PRO A 429 -26.32 -5.49 -7.80
N LEU A 430 -25.88 -4.51 -8.58
CA LEU A 430 -26.72 -3.41 -9.06
C LEU A 430 -27.52 -3.83 -10.28
N HIS A 431 -28.86 -3.84 -10.15
CA HIS A 431 -29.80 -4.18 -11.20
C HIS A 431 -31.11 -3.41 -11.06
N THR A 432 -31.89 -3.44 -12.11
CA THR A 432 -33.24 -2.85 -12.17
C THR A 432 -34.06 -3.60 -13.22
N VAL A 433 -35.37 -3.32 -13.29
CA VAL A 433 -36.26 -3.87 -14.31
C VAL A 433 -36.81 -2.70 -15.13
N THR A 434 -36.90 -2.89 -16.46
CA THR A 434 -37.44 -1.84 -17.35
C THR A 434 -38.92 -1.60 -17.12
N ALA A 435 -39.30 -0.32 -17.15
CA ALA A 435 -40.66 0.15 -17.07
C ALA A 435 -41.44 -0.19 -18.38
N ARG A 436 -42.76 0.12 -18.44
CA ARG A 436 -43.62 -0.15 -19.58
C ARG A 436 -43.14 0.49 -20.90
N ASP A 437 -42.46 1.61 -20.81
CA ASP A 437 -41.84 2.32 -21.94
C ASP A 437 -40.43 1.85 -22.27
N GLY A 438 -39.99 0.75 -21.62
CA GLY A 438 -38.62 0.20 -21.75
C GLY A 438 -37.55 1.00 -21.04
N SER A 439 -37.88 2.09 -20.35
CA SER A 439 -36.91 2.90 -19.60
C SER A 439 -36.43 2.18 -18.35
N PHE A 440 -35.18 2.46 -17.96
CA PHE A 440 -34.60 1.99 -16.73
C PHE A 440 -33.71 3.06 -16.08
N ALA A 441 -33.52 2.94 -14.76
CA ALA A 441 -32.54 3.69 -13.99
C ALA A 441 -31.90 2.75 -12.97
N ILE A 442 -30.56 2.75 -12.91
CA ILE A 442 -29.78 2.09 -11.87
C ILE A 442 -29.12 3.21 -11.08
N ASP A 443 -29.55 3.39 -9.84
CA ASP A 443 -29.03 4.41 -8.93
C ASP A 443 -27.80 3.92 -8.14
N SER A 444 -27.10 4.85 -7.51
CA SER A 444 -25.95 4.56 -6.63
C SER A 444 -24.83 3.78 -7.34
N VAL A 445 -24.57 4.09 -8.60
CA VAL A 445 -23.47 3.50 -9.37
C VAL A 445 -22.19 4.26 -9.07
N PRO A 446 -21.17 3.61 -8.47
CA PRO A 446 -19.88 4.26 -8.23
C PRO A 446 -19.13 4.50 -9.54
N PRO A 447 -18.10 5.38 -9.55
CA PRO A 447 -17.22 5.53 -10.71
C PRO A 447 -16.56 4.23 -11.14
N GLY A 448 -16.44 4.00 -12.44
CA GLY A 448 -15.81 2.81 -13.00
C GLY A 448 -16.35 2.47 -14.38
N ASP A 449 -15.71 1.49 -15.02
CA ASP A 449 -16.13 0.91 -16.28
C ASP A 449 -17.06 -0.29 -16.03
N TYR A 450 -18.21 -0.28 -16.70
CA TYR A 450 -19.24 -1.30 -16.52
C TYR A 450 -19.69 -1.91 -17.85
N THR A 451 -19.99 -3.19 -17.81
CA THR A 451 -20.74 -3.85 -18.88
C THR A 451 -22.19 -3.96 -18.46
N LEU A 452 -23.07 -3.31 -19.23
CA LEU A 452 -24.51 -3.38 -19.06
C LEU A 452 -25.02 -4.67 -19.70
N VAL A 453 -25.84 -5.43 -18.97
CA VAL A 453 -26.44 -6.68 -19.43
C VAL A 453 -27.95 -6.56 -19.30
N ALA A 454 -28.68 -6.79 -20.38
CA ALA A 454 -30.15 -6.88 -20.39
C ALA A 454 -30.58 -8.35 -20.67
N ARG A 455 -31.52 -8.88 -19.89
CA ARG A 455 -32.01 -10.25 -19.99
C ARG A 455 -33.53 -10.30 -19.89
#